data_19b79b001fbbdf2331d33347acaff790
#
_entry.id   19b79b001fbbdf2331d33347acaff790
#
_cell.length_a   1.000
_cell.length_b   1.000
_cell.length_c   1.000
_cell.angle_alpha   90.00
_cell.angle_beta   90.00
_cell.angle_gamma   90.00
#
_symmetry.space_group_name_H-M   'P 1'
#
loop_
_entity.id
_entity.type
_entity.pdbx_description
1 polymer ?
#
loop_
_entity_poly.entity_id
_entity_poly.type
_entity_poly.pdbx_seq_one_letter_code
_entity_poly.pdbx_strand_id
1 'polypeptide(L)'
;ELGDLHRHDLYIELMGKYANLVLVDESGIISDALKRIPIFENSKRLIHPGARYELPKQDETKHDPFTCREQDLDDQRPLSAQLHGTSPLLARELQYRMQKQEPLASVMREISESHTLYLHSSGEKTLFHCIPLTHLGSEPTTFPLMEGMDVLFYEKEERVRIKQQSGDIARVIRRELNKDRNKLPKLLQALDEAMDCERYREYGDLLFAYGSQLQKQPTITLPSFER
;
A
#
# COMPACT_ATOMS: atom_id res chain seq x y z
N GLU A 1 46.13 -14.90 10.75
CA GLU A 1 46.04 -13.48 11.05
C GLU A 1 44.71 -13.27 11.79
N LEU A 2 44.77 -13.01 13.10
CA LEU A 2 43.60 -12.58 13.87
C LEU A 2 43.34 -11.14 13.42
N GLY A 3 42.31 -10.96 12.61
CA GLY A 3 41.88 -9.62 12.21
C GLY A 3 41.54 -8.76 13.44
N ASP A 4 41.84 -7.49 13.37
CA ASP A 4 41.50 -6.54 14.42
C ASP A 4 39.99 -6.61 14.68
N LEU A 5 39.62 -6.87 15.94
CA LEU A 5 38.22 -6.89 16.35
C LEU A 5 37.74 -5.44 16.44
N HIS A 6 37.01 -4.99 15.45
CA HIS A 6 36.33 -3.69 15.48
C HIS A 6 34.95 -3.83 16.10
N ARG A 7 34.68 -3.01 17.11
CA ARG A 7 33.36 -2.92 17.72
C ARG A 7 32.43 -2.10 16.81
N HIS A 8 31.23 -2.63 16.58
CA HIS A 8 30.15 -1.90 15.94
C HIS A 8 28.90 -1.99 16.81
N ASP A 9 28.17 -0.90 16.91
CA ASP A 9 26.89 -0.86 17.58
C ASP A 9 25.77 -0.88 16.51
N LEU A 10 24.79 -1.78 16.69
CA LEU A 10 23.62 -1.87 15.81
C LEU A 10 22.44 -1.16 16.49
N TYR A 11 22.02 -0.05 15.91
CA TYR A 11 20.84 0.70 16.35
C TYR A 11 19.62 0.24 15.59
N ILE A 12 18.57 -0.15 16.34
CA ILE A 12 17.25 -0.51 15.80
C ILE A 12 16.29 0.62 16.12
N GLU A 13 15.87 1.33 15.09
CA GLU A 13 14.93 2.46 15.20
C GLU A 13 13.51 1.99 14.88
N LEU A 14 12.62 1.99 15.87
CA LEU A 14 11.24 1.54 15.74
C LEU A 14 10.29 2.74 15.59
N MET A 15 10.29 3.38 14.44
CA MET A 15 9.51 4.58 14.16
C MET A 15 8.49 4.38 13.02
N GLY A 16 7.78 3.27 13.02
CA GLY A 16 6.78 2.94 11.99
C GLY A 16 7.37 2.96 10.57
N LYS A 17 6.86 3.80 9.67
CA LYS A 17 7.38 3.90 8.30
C LYS A 17 8.86 4.34 8.19
N TYR A 18 9.37 4.95 9.22
CA TYR A 18 10.77 5.38 9.34
C TYR A 18 11.64 4.39 10.10
N ALA A 19 11.11 3.20 10.42
CA ALA A 19 11.92 2.15 11.04
C ALA A 19 13.18 1.87 10.23
N ASN A 20 14.33 1.72 10.93
CA ASN A 20 15.63 1.55 10.31
C ASN A 20 16.54 0.66 11.16
N LEU A 21 17.57 0.11 10.53
CA LEU A 21 18.71 -0.54 11.18
C LEU A 21 19.93 0.27 10.78
N VAL A 22 20.70 0.72 11.75
CA VAL A 22 21.89 1.56 11.51
C VAL A 22 23.07 0.93 12.21
N LEU A 23 24.12 0.61 11.44
CA LEU A 23 25.38 0.10 11.94
C LEU A 23 26.35 1.27 12.13
N VAL A 24 26.88 1.41 13.34
CA VAL A 24 27.73 2.53 13.75
C VAL A 24 29.04 2.00 14.30
N ASP A 25 30.16 2.59 13.90
CA ASP A 25 31.50 2.23 14.38
C ASP A 25 31.80 2.83 15.77
N GLU A 26 32.95 2.51 16.31
CA GLU A 26 33.41 2.98 17.61
C GLU A 26 33.56 4.52 17.71
N SER A 27 33.72 5.20 16.59
CA SER A 27 33.83 6.66 16.49
C SER A 27 32.46 7.36 16.42
N GLY A 28 31.37 6.59 16.39
CA GLY A 28 30.02 7.10 16.23
C GLY A 28 29.67 7.45 14.77
N ILE A 29 30.44 6.91 13.82
CA ILE A 29 30.19 7.12 12.40
C ILE A 29 29.38 5.95 11.84
N ILE A 30 28.39 6.27 11.02
CA ILE A 30 27.54 5.28 10.35
C ILE A 30 28.38 4.50 9.33
N SER A 31 28.54 3.20 9.57
CA SER A 31 29.16 2.28 8.63
C SER A 31 28.19 1.87 7.52
N ASP A 32 26.95 1.55 7.90
CA ASP A 32 25.86 1.27 6.96
C ASP A 32 24.47 1.47 7.60
N ALA A 33 23.45 1.50 6.76
CA ALA A 33 22.05 1.57 7.18
C ALA A 33 21.14 0.85 6.19
N LEU A 34 20.09 0.19 6.70
CA LEU A 34 19.09 -0.49 5.87
C LEU A 34 18.37 0.50 4.92
N LYS A 35 18.02 1.67 5.46
CA LYS A 35 17.47 2.79 4.67
C LYS A 35 18.44 3.96 4.78
N ARG A 36 19.08 4.29 3.67
CA ARG A 36 19.95 5.46 3.57
C ARG A 36 19.12 6.69 3.26
N ILE A 37 19.22 7.71 4.10
CA ILE A 37 18.47 8.97 3.96
C ILE A 37 19.48 10.08 3.64
N PRO A 38 19.55 10.53 2.37
CA PRO A 38 20.46 11.60 1.97
C PRO A 38 19.96 12.97 2.43
N ILE A 39 20.85 13.96 2.40
CA ILE A 39 20.61 15.35 2.90
C ILE A 39 19.39 16.00 2.24
N PHE A 40 19.14 15.71 0.96
CA PHE A 40 18.05 16.33 0.20
C PHE A 40 16.67 15.75 0.52
N GLU A 41 16.60 14.53 1.11
CA GLU A 41 15.32 13.94 1.52
C GLU A 41 14.93 14.33 2.95
N ASN A 42 15.89 14.55 3.83
CA ASN A 42 15.64 14.95 5.20
C ASN A 42 16.73 15.87 5.73
N SER A 43 16.43 17.15 5.80
CA SER A 43 17.34 18.18 6.35
C SER A 43 17.59 18.06 7.85
N LYS A 44 16.77 17.28 8.57
CA LYS A 44 16.85 17.19 10.04
C LYS A 44 17.79 16.11 10.54
N ARG A 45 17.99 15.04 9.75
CA ARG A 45 18.77 13.88 10.18
C ARG A 45 19.32 13.14 8.99
N LEU A 46 20.63 13.08 8.90
CA LEU A 46 21.36 12.39 7.85
C LEU A 46 21.63 10.95 8.30
N ILE A 47 21.18 9.96 7.51
CA ILE A 47 21.51 8.54 7.71
C ILE A 47 22.19 8.03 6.45
N HIS A 48 23.49 8.18 6.40
CA HIS A 48 24.30 7.80 5.26
C HIS A 48 25.68 7.33 5.75
N PRO A 49 26.29 6.31 5.15
CA PRO A 49 27.66 5.91 5.46
C PRO A 49 28.61 7.10 5.48
N GLY A 50 29.43 7.19 6.51
CA GLY A 50 30.35 8.32 6.74
C GLY A 50 29.77 9.50 7.52
N ALA A 51 28.45 9.54 7.77
CA ALA A 51 27.84 10.56 8.63
C ALA A 51 27.93 10.17 10.11
N ARG A 52 27.96 11.16 10.98
CA ARG A 52 27.86 10.90 12.43
C ARG A 52 26.43 10.48 12.80
N TYR A 53 26.31 9.41 13.57
CA TYR A 53 25.02 8.95 14.06
C TYR A 53 24.48 9.86 15.15
N GLU A 54 23.24 10.28 15.01
CA GLU A 54 22.49 11.02 16.02
C GLU A 54 21.22 10.26 16.36
N LEU A 55 20.92 10.12 17.63
CA LEU A 55 19.66 9.53 18.08
C LEU A 55 18.46 10.36 17.56
N PRO A 56 17.34 9.69 17.24
CA PRO A 56 16.10 10.39 16.89
C PRO A 56 15.70 11.30 18.06
N LYS A 57 15.37 12.57 17.75
CA LYS A 57 14.82 13.46 18.76
C LYS A 57 13.45 12.93 19.19
N GLN A 58 13.31 12.70 20.47
CA GLN A 58 12.02 12.38 21.06
C GLN A 58 11.22 13.67 21.28
N ASP A 59 9.91 13.54 21.21
CA ASP A 59 8.99 14.63 21.51
C ASP A 59 8.87 14.77 23.03
N GLU A 60 9.58 15.74 23.61
CA GLU A 60 9.61 16.00 25.05
C GLU A 60 8.25 16.37 25.63
N THR A 61 7.26 16.65 24.80
CA THR A 61 5.88 16.95 25.23
C THR A 61 5.05 15.70 25.48
N LYS A 62 5.59 14.51 25.19
CA LYS A 62 4.91 13.23 25.40
C LYS A 62 5.42 12.55 26.67
N HIS A 63 4.48 11.87 27.32
CA HIS A 63 4.75 11.06 28.52
C HIS A 63 5.11 9.62 28.16
N ASP A 64 5.91 8.99 28.99
CA ASP A 64 6.12 7.54 28.95
C ASP A 64 4.86 6.82 29.45
N PRO A 65 4.19 6.00 28.63
CA PRO A 65 2.93 5.35 29.02
C PRO A 65 3.07 4.38 30.21
N PHE A 66 4.28 3.87 30.48
CA PHE A 66 4.53 2.94 31.59
C PHE A 66 4.68 3.64 32.95
N THR A 67 5.03 4.92 32.95
CA THR A 67 5.25 5.70 34.17
C THR A 67 4.30 6.87 34.34
N CYS A 68 3.54 7.21 33.29
CA CYS A 68 2.60 8.31 33.28
C CYS A 68 1.42 8.03 34.23
N ARG A 69 0.97 9.09 34.94
CA ARG A 69 -0.26 9.06 35.72
C ARG A 69 -1.41 9.61 34.88
N GLU A 70 -2.60 9.04 35.04
CA GLU A 70 -3.78 9.46 34.29
C GLU A 70 -4.11 10.95 34.51
N GLN A 71 -3.83 11.47 35.70
CA GLN A 71 -4.03 12.89 36.02
C GLN A 71 -3.10 13.86 35.24
N ASP A 72 -2.04 13.35 34.65
CA ASP A 72 -1.08 14.13 33.84
C ASP A 72 -1.51 14.20 32.38
N LEU A 73 -2.61 13.51 32.01
CA LEU A 73 -3.17 13.46 30.67
C LEU A 73 -4.28 14.48 30.49
N ASP A 74 -4.35 15.08 29.32
CA ASP A 74 -5.39 16.03 28.92
C ASP A 74 -6.52 15.29 28.18
N ASP A 75 -7.72 15.30 28.75
CA ASP A 75 -8.90 14.65 28.18
C ASP A 75 -9.32 15.21 26.82
N GLN A 76 -8.89 16.42 26.48
CA GLN A 76 -9.21 17.08 25.21
C GLN A 76 -8.26 16.69 24.08
N ARG A 77 -7.17 16.02 24.40
CA ARG A 77 -6.16 15.62 23.41
C ARG A 77 -6.15 14.12 23.23
N PRO A 78 -5.95 13.61 21.99
CA PRO A 78 -5.86 12.17 21.76
C PRO A 78 -4.65 11.58 22.48
N LEU A 79 -4.78 10.41 23.09
CA LEU A 79 -3.72 9.73 23.83
C LEU A 79 -2.47 9.46 22.95
N SER A 80 -2.65 9.21 21.66
CA SER A 80 -1.52 9.04 20.72
C SER A 80 -0.65 10.28 20.55
N ALA A 81 -1.19 11.47 20.86
CA ALA A 81 -0.43 12.72 20.85
C ALA A 81 0.26 13.02 22.20
N GLN A 82 -0.12 12.32 23.26
CA GLN A 82 0.36 12.56 24.62
C GLN A 82 1.29 11.45 25.13
N LEU A 83 1.17 10.24 24.58
CA LEU A 83 1.94 9.08 25.03
C LEU A 83 2.95 8.65 23.97
N HIS A 84 4.19 8.40 24.39
CA HIS A 84 5.21 7.83 23.52
C HIS A 84 4.84 6.42 23.05
N GLY A 85 5.23 6.06 21.82
CA GLY A 85 5.04 4.72 21.27
C GLY A 85 3.59 4.28 21.07
N THR A 86 2.61 5.13 21.36
CA THR A 86 1.19 4.80 21.29
C THR A 86 0.64 5.03 19.89
N SER A 87 0.28 3.95 19.19
CA SER A 87 -0.39 4.04 17.89
C SER A 87 -1.83 4.56 18.04
N PRO A 88 -2.44 5.10 16.97
CA PRO A 88 -3.86 5.48 17.01
C PRO A 88 -4.80 4.31 17.35
N LEU A 89 -4.41 3.08 17.00
CA LEU A 89 -5.17 1.87 17.32
C LEU A 89 -5.14 1.58 18.82
N LEU A 90 -3.94 1.60 19.41
CA LEU A 90 -3.75 1.41 20.86
C LEU A 90 -4.39 2.56 21.63
N ALA A 91 -4.28 3.80 21.18
CA ALA A 91 -4.89 4.96 21.83
C ALA A 91 -6.41 4.80 21.98
N ARG A 92 -7.10 4.26 20.97
CA ARG A 92 -8.53 3.96 21.03
C ARG A 92 -8.87 2.89 22.06
N GLU A 93 -8.05 1.84 22.12
CA GLU A 93 -8.23 0.78 23.12
C GLU A 93 -8.02 1.31 24.53
N LEU A 94 -6.95 2.06 24.77
CA LEU A 94 -6.69 2.70 26.06
C LEU A 94 -7.86 3.60 26.48
N GLN A 95 -8.31 4.48 25.59
CA GLN A 95 -9.44 5.37 25.87
C GLN A 95 -10.71 4.58 26.18
N TYR A 96 -11.00 3.52 25.45
CA TYR A 96 -12.18 2.68 25.68
C TYR A 96 -12.12 1.96 27.02
N ARG A 97 -10.95 1.41 27.42
CA ARG A 97 -10.78 0.73 28.70
C ARG A 97 -10.81 1.71 29.87
N MET A 98 -10.18 2.88 29.73
CA MET A 98 -10.24 3.94 30.75
C MET A 98 -11.68 4.44 30.98
N GLN A 99 -12.50 4.56 29.95
CA GLN A 99 -13.93 4.86 30.09
C GLN A 99 -14.70 3.78 30.88
N LYS A 100 -14.20 2.54 30.86
CA LYS A 100 -14.69 1.42 31.67
C LYS A 100 -14.06 1.33 33.06
N GLN A 101 -13.35 2.36 33.49
CA GLN A 101 -12.67 2.45 34.77
C GLN A 101 -11.50 1.45 34.94
N GLU A 102 -10.91 0.98 33.84
CA GLU A 102 -9.68 0.21 33.88
C GLU A 102 -8.48 1.16 33.85
N PRO A 103 -7.58 1.09 34.85
CA PRO A 103 -6.43 2.01 34.95
C PRO A 103 -5.46 1.83 33.79
N LEU A 104 -4.89 2.94 33.27
CA LEU A 104 -3.84 2.93 32.24
C LEU A 104 -2.69 1.99 32.62
N ALA A 105 -2.24 2.05 33.88
CA ALA A 105 -1.14 1.21 34.37
C ALA A 105 -1.46 -0.30 34.29
N SER A 106 -2.73 -0.70 34.43
CA SER A 106 -3.16 -2.09 34.28
C SER A 106 -2.99 -2.56 32.85
N VAL A 107 -3.47 -1.77 31.88
CA VAL A 107 -3.37 -2.09 30.46
C VAL A 107 -1.92 -2.12 30.00
N MET A 108 -1.09 -1.19 30.48
CA MET A 108 0.33 -1.15 30.14
C MET A 108 1.09 -2.35 30.72
N ARG A 109 0.69 -2.84 31.91
CA ARG A 109 1.24 -4.09 32.46
C ARG A 109 0.84 -5.28 31.62
N GLU A 110 -0.43 -5.38 31.22
CA GLU A 110 -0.90 -6.44 30.29
C GLU A 110 -0.07 -6.46 29.00
N ILE A 111 0.23 -5.29 28.43
CA ILE A 111 1.09 -5.18 27.24
C ILE A 111 2.50 -5.71 27.52
N SER A 112 3.11 -5.34 28.66
CA SER A 112 4.50 -5.73 28.98
C SER A 112 4.66 -7.21 29.28
N GLU A 113 3.62 -7.86 29.80
CA GLU A 113 3.61 -9.27 30.19
C GLU A 113 3.03 -10.19 29.08
N SER A 114 2.52 -9.62 28.01
CA SER A 114 1.84 -10.40 26.96
C SER A 114 2.81 -11.23 26.11
N HIS A 115 2.47 -12.49 25.94
CA HIS A 115 3.11 -13.43 25.01
C HIS A 115 2.15 -13.90 23.90
N THR A 116 1.03 -13.20 23.73
CA THR A 116 -0.04 -13.57 22.82
C THR A 116 -0.23 -12.51 21.76
N LEU A 117 -0.45 -12.92 20.52
CA LEU A 117 -0.88 -12.06 19.42
C LEU A 117 -2.37 -12.23 19.21
N TYR A 118 -3.10 -11.15 19.20
CA TYR A 118 -4.54 -11.07 18.93
C TYR A 118 -4.75 -10.50 17.52
N LEU A 119 -5.38 -11.29 16.64
CA LEU A 119 -5.71 -10.89 15.28
C LEU A 119 -7.22 -10.61 15.18
N HIS A 120 -7.56 -9.40 14.80
CA HIS A 120 -8.94 -8.96 14.55
C HIS A 120 -9.17 -8.78 13.06
N SER A 121 -10.13 -9.51 12.49
CA SER A 121 -10.53 -9.33 11.10
C SER A 121 -11.53 -8.18 11.01
N SER A 122 -11.20 -7.15 10.22
CA SER A 122 -12.08 -6.01 9.95
C SER A 122 -12.19 -5.82 8.43
N GLY A 123 -13.13 -6.54 7.81
CA GLY A 123 -13.26 -6.57 6.35
C GLY A 123 -12.01 -7.13 5.67
N GLU A 124 -11.41 -6.36 4.75
CA GLU A 124 -10.18 -6.76 4.05
C GLU A 124 -8.89 -6.52 4.88
N LYS A 125 -9.00 -5.90 6.05
CA LYS A 125 -7.84 -5.55 6.87
C LYS A 125 -7.78 -6.42 8.11
N THR A 126 -6.61 -6.95 8.39
CA THR A 126 -6.29 -7.60 9.65
C THR A 126 -5.61 -6.59 10.57
N LEU A 127 -6.23 -6.35 11.73
CA LEU A 127 -5.64 -5.57 12.81
C LEU A 127 -5.03 -6.53 13.82
N PHE A 128 -3.90 -6.18 14.40
CA PHE A 128 -3.24 -7.03 15.37
C PHE A 128 -2.62 -6.23 16.51
N HIS A 129 -2.60 -6.85 17.68
CA HIS A 129 -1.95 -6.28 18.87
C HIS A 129 -1.56 -7.41 19.82
N CYS A 130 -0.67 -7.11 20.79
CA CYS A 130 -0.31 -8.06 21.85
C CYS A 130 -1.33 -8.13 23.00
N ILE A 131 -2.36 -7.29 22.98
CA ILE A 131 -3.53 -7.36 23.86
C ILE A 131 -4.81 -7.38 23.01
N PRO A 132 -5.93 -7.91 23.55
CA PRO A 132 -7.19 -7.88 22.84
C PRO A 132 -7.67 -6.45 22.66
N LEU A 133 -8.13 -6.12 21.43
CA LEU A 133 -8.70 -4.80 21.11
C LEU A 133 -10.20 -4.83 21.37
N THR A 134 -10.59 -4.66 22.62
CA THR A 134 -11.97 -4.83 23.08
C THR A 134 -12.93 -3.78 22.52
N HIS A 135 -12.40 -2.60 22.13
CA HIS A 135 -13.20 -1.55 21.48
C HIS A 135 -13.74 -1.95 20.11
N LEU A 136 -13.19 -2.99 19.48
CA LEU A 136 -13.66 -3.47 18.17
C LEU A 136 -14.92 -4.34 18.26
N GLY A 137 -15.22 -4.89 19.43
CA GLY A 137 -16.41 -5.73 19.66
C GLY A 137 -16.39 -7.07 18.93
N SER A 138 -15.27 -7.43 18.26
CA SER A 138 -15.09 -8.70 17.57
C SER A 138 -14.19 -9.63 18.36
N GLU A 139 -14.47 -10.92 18.35
CA GLU A 139 -13.57 -11.92 18.94
C GLU A 139 -12.30 -12.06 18.10
N PRO A 140 -11.11 -11.94 18.70
CA PRO A 140 -9.86 -12.11 18.01
C PRO A 140 -9.49 -13.58 17.86
N THR A 141 -8.77 -13.91 16.79
CA THR A 141 -8.00 -15.16 16.73
C THR A 141 -6.69 -14.95 17.48
N THR A 142 -6.33 -15.89 18.36
CA THR A 142 -5.14 -15.80 19.21
C THR A 142 -4.06 -16.77 18.77
N PHE A 143 -2.81 -16.31 18.87
CA PHE A 143 -1.62 -17.12 18.60
C PHE A 143 -0.56 -16.84 19.67
N PRO A 144 0.38 -17.73 19.94
CA PRO A 144 1.64 -17.38 20.59
C PRO A 144 2.29 -16.23 19.80
N LEU A 145 2.84 -15.24 20.49
CA LEU A 145 3.27 -13.97 19.88
C LEU A 145 4.19 -14.18 18.66
N MET A 146 5.23 -15.01 18.81
CA MET A 146 6.21 -15.22 17.73
C MET A 146 5.60 -15.99 16.55
N GLU A 147 4.85 -17.04 16.81
CA GLU A 147 4.18 -17.82 15.77
C GLU A 147 3.16 -16.98 15.00
N GLY A 148 2.37 -16.17 15.71
CA GLY A 148 1.40 -15.28 15.09
C GLY A 148 2.05 -14.19 14.24
N MET A 149 3.21 -13.69 14.64
CA MET A 149 4.00 -12.75 13.85
C MET A 149 4.52 -13.40 12.57
N ASP A 150 5.01 -14.64 12.64
CA ASP A 150 5.48 -15.38 11.48
C ASP A 150 4.33 -15.59 10.47
N VAL A 151 3.17 -16.05 10.94
CA VAL A 151 1.98 -16.24 10.08
C VAL A 151 1.58 -14.92 9.40
N LEU A 152 1.49 -13.82 10.19
CA LEU A 152 1.07 -12.51 9.69
C LEU A 152 2.02 -11.94 8.63
N PHE A 153 3.33 -12.04 8.87
CA PHE A 153 4.33 -11.49 7.96
C PHE A 153 4.60 -12.39 6.77
N TYR A 154 4.57 -13.72 6.95
CA TYR A 154 4.74 -14.67 5.86
C TYR A 154 3.69 -14.47 4.77
N GLU A 155 2.41 -14.40 5.14
CA GLU A 155 1.34 -14.14 4.17
C GLU A 155 1.52 -12.79 3.44
N LYS A 156 1.94 -11.78 4.18
CA LYS A 156 2.16 -10.44 3.60
C LYS A 156 3.34 -10.45 2.63
N GLU A 157 4.44 -11.05 3.01
CA GLU A 157 5.65 -11.16 2.17
C GLU A 157 5.39 -12.01 0.93
N GLU A 158 4.67 -13.12 1.06
CA GLU A 158 4.31 -13.96 -0.06
C GLU A 158 3.42 -13.21 -1.06
N ARG A 159 2.42 -12.47 -0.60
CA ARG A 159 1.60 -11.60 -1.46
C ARG A 159 2.44 -10.54 -2.19
N VAL A 160 3.40 -9.93 -1.50
CA VAL A 160 4.32 -8.96 -2.11
C VAL A 160 5.21 -9.63 -3.15
N ARG A 161 5.76 -10.81 -2.84
CA ARG A 161 6.59 -11.60 -3.76
C ARG A 161 5.83 -12.01 -5.01
N ILE A 162 4.60 -12.56 -4.84
CA ILE A 162 3.73 -12.91 -5.95
C ILE A 162 3.42 -11.67 -6.81
N LYS A 163 3.10 -10.55 -6.18
CA LYS A 163 2.82 -9.29 -6.89
C LYS A 163 4.04 -8.77 -7.66
N GLN A 164 5.24 -8.88 -7.12
CA GLN A 164 6.47 -8.51 -7.80
C GLN A 164 6.76 -9.45 -8.98
N GLN A 165 6.70 -10.76 -8.78
CA GLN A 165 6.94 -11.75 -9.83
C GLN A 165 5.89 -11.72 -10.94
N SER A 166 4.62 -11.51 -10.58
CA SER A 166 3.52 -11.41 -11.55
C SER A 166 3.38 -10.03 -12.20
N GLY A 167 4.03 -9.01 -11.65
CA GLY A 167 3.90 -7.62 -12.10
C GLY A 167 4.28 -7.42 -13.56
N ASP A 168 5.33 -8.07 -14.03
CA ASP A 168 5.80 -7.99 -15.41
C ASP A 168 4.85 -8.74 -16.35
N ILE A 169 4.40 -9.92 -15.96
CA ILE A 169 3.41 -10.71 -16.71
C ILE A 169 2.09 -9.94 -16.81
N ALA A 170 1.61 -9.39 -15.70
CA ALA A 170 0.39 -8.58 -15.69
C ALA A 170 0.52 -7.31 -16.56
N ARG A 171 1.70 -6.72 -16.64
CA ARG A 171 1.98 -5.58 -17.51
C ARG A 171 1.90 -5.97 -18.99
N VAL A 172 2.49 -7.09 -19.36
CA VAL A 172 2.44 -7.63 -20.72
C VAL A 172 1.00 -7.94 -21.12
N ILE A 173 0.27 -8.67 -20.27
CA ILE A 173 -1.14 -9.01 -20.52
C ILE A 173 -2.02 -7.75 -20.69
N ARG A 174 -1.88 -6.77 -19.80
CA ARG A 174 -2.62 -5.50 -19.90
C ARG A 174 -2.29 -4.75 -21.19
N ARG A 175 -1.03 -4.75 -21.61
CA ARG A 175 -0.62 -4.09 -22.85
C ARG A 175 -1.27 -4.75 -24.05
N GLU A 176 -1.26 -6.07 -24.17
CA GLU A 176 -1.90 -6.78 -25.28
C GLU A 176 -3.43 -6.63 -25.24
N LEU A 177 -4.04 -6.74 -24.07
CA LEU A 177 -5.47 -6.51 -23.89
C LEU A 177 -5.89 -5.09 -24.36
N ASN A 178 -5.14 -4.06 -23.98
CA ASN A 178 -5.41 -2.69 -24.42
C ASN A 178 -5.22 -2.51 -25.92
N LYS A 179 -4.23 -3.18 -26.51
CA LYS A 179 -4.00 -3.18 -27.95
C LYS A 179 -5.19 -3.79 -28.71
N ASP A 180 -5.64 -4.96 -28.24
CA ASP A 180 -6.79 -5.64 -28.84
C ASP A 180 -8.09 -4.85 -28.63
N ARG A 181 -8.30 -4.29 -27.45
CA ARG A 181 -9.44 -3.43 -27.13
C ARG A 181 -9.51 -2.18 -28.02
N ASN A 182 -8.36 -1.61 -28.38
CA ASN A 182 -8.28 -0.46 -29.28
C ASN A 182 -8.40 -0.84 -30.77
N LYS A 183 -8.03 -2.10 -31.12
CA LYS A 183 -8.12 -2.61 -32.48
C LYS A 183 -9.55 -3.04 -32.84
N LEU A 184 -10.28 -3.62 -31.87
CA LEU A 184 -11.63 -4.15 -32.11
C LEU A 184 -12.62 -3.12 -32.75
N PRO A 185 -12.78 -1.89 -32.22
CA PRO A 185 -13.68 -0.92 -32.81
C PRO A 185 -13.28 -0.53 -34.23
N LYS A 186 -11.97 -0.47 -34.53
CA LYS A 186 -11.48 -0.17 -35.88
C LYS A 186 -11.80 -1.30 -36.86
N LEU A 187 -11.71 -2.55 -36.40
CA LEU A 187 -12.08 -3.70 -37.23
C LEU A 187 -13.59 -3.78 -37.45
N LEU A 188 -14.39 -3.45 -36.45
CA LEU A 188 -15.84 -3.37 -36.56
C LEU A 188 -16.26 -2.27 -37.56
N GLN A 189 -15.63 -1.11 -37.48
CA GLN A 189 -15.87 -0.03 -38.45
C GLN A 189 -15.47 -0.44 -39.86
N ALA A 190 -14.29 -1.06 -40.04
CA ALA A 190 -13.84 -1.54 -41.35
C ALA A 190 -14.78 -2.65 -41.92
N LEU A 191 -15.33 -3.49 -41.03
CA LEU A 191 -16.32 -4.51 -41.42
C LEU A 191 -17.61 -3.84 -41.91
N ASP A 192 -18.10 -2.84 -41.19
CA ASP A 192 -19.31 -2.08 -41.55
C ASP A 192 -19.12 -1.36 -42.86
N GLU A 193 -17.99 -0.68 -43.07
CA GLU A 193 -17.60 -0.07 -44.34
C GLU A 193 -17.50 -1.09 -45.48
N ALA A 194 -16.99 -2.31 -45.21
CA ALA A 194 -16.92 -3.39 -46.21
C ALA A 194 -18.29 -3.93 -46.59
N MET A 195 -19.22 -4.01 -45.63
CA MET A 195 -20.61 -4.42 -45.94
C MET A 195 -21.29 -3.40 -46.83
N ASP A 196 -21.01 -2.12 -46.69
CA ASP A 196 -21.51 -1.07 -47.57
C ASP A 196 -20.89 -1.11 -48.98
N CYS A 197 -19.69 -1.70 -49.17
CA CYS A 197 -19.06 -1.83 -50.49
C CYS A 197 -19.91 -2.64 -51.51
N GLU A 198 -20.61 -3.68 -51.07
CA GLU A 198 -21.51 -4.43 -51.95
C GLU A 198 -22.64 -3.54 -52.45
N ARG A 199 -23.20 -2.70 -51.60
CA ARG A 199 -24.23 -1.74 -51.94
C ARG A 199 -23.72 -0.67 -52.91
N TYR A 200 -22.51 -0.17 -52.70
CA TYR A 200 -21.89 0.78 -53.66
C TYR A 200 -21.54 0.10 -54.97
N ARG A 201 -21.18 -1.16 -54.99
CA ARG A 201 -20.97 -1.94 -56.20
C ARG A 201 -22.29 -2.06 -57.01
N GLU A 202 -23.38 -2.42 -56.34
CA GLU A 202 -24.70 -2.49 -56.96
C GLU A 202 -25.10 -1.12 -57.57
N TYR A 203 -24.85 -0.03 -56.83
CA TYR A 203 -25.10 1.32 -57.38
C TYR A 203 -24.21 1.63 -58.60
N GLY A 204 -22.96 1.20 -58.61
CA GLY A 204 -22.04 1.34 -59.72
C GLY A 204 -22.52 0.57 -60.96
N ASP A 205 -22.95 -0.68 -60.76
CA ASP A 205 -23.49 -1.53 -61.83
C ASP A 205 -24.79 -0.94 -62.44
N LEU A 206 -25.67 -0.40 -61.60
CA LEU A 206 -26.87 0.31 -62.01
C LEU A 206 -26.53 1.57 -62.82
N LEU A 207 -25.61 2.38 -62.35
CA LEU A 207 -25.16 3.58 -63.08
C LEU A 207 -24.50 3.23 -64.41
N PHE A 208 -23.74 2.13 -64.46
CA PHE A 208 -23.14 1.67 -65.71
C PHE A 208 -24.19 1.14 -66.71
N ALA A 209 -25.16 0.34 -66.26
CA ALA A 209 -26.19 -0.23 -67.05
C ALA A 209 -27.15 0.84 -67.71
N TYR A 210 -27.44 1.87 -66.93
CA TYR A 210 -28.36 2.94 -67.38
C TYR A 210 -27.64 4.21 -67.81
N GLY A 211 -26.28 4.22 -67.82
CA GLY A 211 -25.46 5.38 -68.12
C GLY A 211 -25.78 6.18 -69.34
N SER A 212 -26.22 5.50 -70.44
CA SER A 212 -26.65 6.15 -71.70
C SER A 212 -28.01 6.87 -71.65
N GLN A 213 -28.78 6.57 -70.58
CA GLN A 213 -30.14 7.15 -70.40
C GLN A 213 -30.11 8.24 -69.28
N LEU A 214 -29.01 8.44 -68.65
CA LEU A 214 -28.89 9.39 -67.54
C LEU A 214 -28.77 10.84 -68.04
N GLN A 215 -29.71 11.68 -67.63
CA GLN A 215 -29.62 13.13 -67.82
C GLN A 215 -29.00 13.75 -66.54
N LYS A 216 -28.30 14.86 -66.70
CA LYS A 216 -27.65 15.56 -65.57
C LYS A 216 -28.74 16.18 -64.68
N GLN A 217 -29.07 15.45 -63.56
CA GLN A 217 -30.08 15.84 -62.60
C GLN A 217 -29.50 15.71 -61.21
N PRO A 218 -29.96 16.50 -60.21
CA PRO A 218 -29.45 16.43 -58.83
C PRO A 218 -29.79 15.11 -58.12
N THR A 219 -30.85 14.40 -58.56
CA THR A 219 -31.23 13.10 -57.96
C THR A 219 -31.74 12.21 -59.12
N ILE A 220 -31.27 10.98 -59.16
CA ILE A 220 -31.62 9.98 -60.15
C ILE A 220 -32.18 8.76 -59.43
N THR A 221 -33.37 8.32 -59.82
CA THR A 221 -34.00 7.10 -59.35
C THR A 221 -33.89 6.03 -60.40
N LEU A 222 -33.21 4.93 -60.11
CA LEU A 222 -33.00 3.79 -60.94
C LEU A 222 -33.75 2.57 -60.40
N PRO A 223 -34.31 1.71 -61.23
CA PRO A 223 -34.92 0.45 -60.77
C PRO A 223 -33.80 -0.47 -60.28
N SER A 224 -33.96 -1.07 -59.02
CA SER A 224 -33.05 -2.09 -58.56
C SER A 224 -33.07 -3.34 -59.42
N PHE A 225 -31.91 -4.03 -59.49
CA PHE A 225 -31.92 -5.37 -60.08
C PHE A 225 -32.64 -6.32 -59.13
N GLU A 226 -33.85 -6.79 -59.53
CA GLU A 226 -34.50 -7.86 -58.80
C GLU A 226 -33.62 -9.13 -58.87
N ARG A 227 -33.22 -9.66 -57.73
CA ARG A 227 -32.63 -10.97 -57.64
C ARG A 227 -33.67 -12.01 -57.33
#